data_3422af3193d68df4d801259cff42cf44
#
_entry.id   3422af3193d68df4d801259cff42cf44
#
_cell.length_a   1.000
_cell.length_b   1.000
_cell.length_c   1.000
_cell.angle_alpha   90.00
_cell.angle_beta   90.00
_cell.angle_gamma   90.00
#
_symmetry.space_group_name_H-M   'P 1'
#
loop_
_entity.id
_entity.type
_entity.pdbx_description
1 polymer ?
#
loop_
_entity_poly.entity_id
_entity_poly.type
_entity_poly.pdbx_seq_one_letter_code
_entity_poly.pdbx_strand_id
1 'polypeptide(L)'
;MLLKFKPTTPGLRGTVLVSKKELSKDKPHKSLIKKFKSTGGRNNQGRITSRRMGGGVKRKYRLIDFKRSKTDITAEVLRNEYDPNRSAFISLVKYEDGEHQYIISPKHIKVGDKIVSGESVAIKNGNCLPITNIPVGTNIHNIELKPGAGGQLIRSAGSSAQIVSKEQPYVQIKLVSGEIRHINKNCRATIGEVSNSDQKNIKLGKAGRKRYLGFRPKVRGVVMNPVDHPHGGGEGRTSGGRDPVTPWGVSTKGKKTRNNKKTDKFIIRRKKK
;
A
#
# COMPACT_ATOMS: atom_id res chain seq x y z
N MET A 1 12.19 -13.17 0.97
CA MET A 1 13.07 -13.88 1.96
C MET A 1 13.30 -12.97 3.17
N LEU A 2 13.20 -13.52 4.40
CA LEU A 2 13.39 -12.81 5.65
C LEU A 2 14.81 -12.97 6.19
N LEU A 3 15.38 -11.88 6.68
CA LEU A 3 16.65 -11.85 7.42
C LEU A 3 16.37 -11.78 8.91
N LYS A 4 16.74 -12.83 9.64
CA LYS A 4 16.73 -12.87 11.10
C LYS A 4 18.12 -12.53 11.61
N PHE A 5 18.22 -11.62 12.56
CA PHE A 5 19.49 -11.20 13.14
C PHE A 5 19.79 -11.98 14.42
N LYS A 6 21.09 -12.26 14.66
CA LYS A 6 21.54 -12.83 15.95
C LYS A 6 21.27 -11.82 17.08
N PRO A 7 20.90 -12.26 18.30
CA PRO A 7 20.55 -11.37 19.41
C PRO A 7 21.80 -10.83 20.15
N THR A 8 22.76 -10.28 19.39
CA THR A 8 24.03 -9.77 19.92
C THR A 8 23.88 -8.46 20.67
N THR A 9 22.84 -7.67 20.35
CA THR A 9 22.54 -6.40 21.02
C THR A 9 21.04 -6.26 21.27
N PRO A 10 20.60 -5.44 22.25
CA PRO A 10 19.16 -5.20 22.50
C PRO A 10 18.38 -4.76 21.25
N GLY A 11 19.01 -3.97 20.38
CA GLY A 11 18.39 -3.48 19.13
C GLY A 11 18.31 -4.50 17.99
N LEU A 12 19.05 -5.62 18.10
CA LEU A 12 19.02 -6.73 17.14
C LEU A 12 18.17 -7.89 17.64
N ARG A 13 17.93 -7.97 18.94
CA ARG A 13 17.09 -9.01 19.54
C ARG A 13 15.68 -8.96 18.94
N GLY A 14 15.26 -10.06 18.32
CA GLY A 14 13.96 -10.17 17.67
C GLY A 14 13.80 -9.34 16.39
N THR A 15 14.86 -8.75 15.84
CA THR A 15 14.83 -8.04 14.57
C THR A 15 14.67 -9.02 13.41
N VAL A 16 13.66 -8.76 12.58
CA VAL A 16 13.41 -9.49 11.34
C VAL A 16 13.16 -8.46 10.24
N LEU A 17 13.94 -8.50 9.18
CA LEU A 17 13.80 -7.56 8.05
C LEU A 17 13.68 -8.35 6.74
N VAL A 18 13.15 -7.71 5.70
CA VAL A 18 13.14 -8.29 4.35
C VAL A 18 14.53 -8.15 3.73
N SER A 19 14.98 -9.24 3.09
CA SER A 19 16.20 -9.23 2.28
C SER A 19 16.02 -8.37 1.04
N LYS A 20 17.01 -7.55 0.75
CA LYS A 20 17.07 -6.72 -0.47
C LYS A 20 18.13 -7.20 -1.46
N LYS A 21 18.59 -8.46 -1.32
CA LYS A 21 19.69 -9.00 -2.15
C LYS A 21 19.33 -9.05 -3.63
N GLU A 22 18.06 -9.32 -3.95
CA GLU A 22 17.55 -9.42 -5.33
C GLU A 22 17.21 -8.06 -5.95
N LEU A 23 17.33 -6.98 -5.18
CA LEU A 23 17.03 -5.64 -5.66
C LEU A 23 18.30 -4.94 -6.14
N SER A 24 18.16 -4.16 -7.22
CA SER A 24 19.25 -3.30 -7.67
C SER A 24 19.65 -2.31 -6.58
N LYS A 25 20.97 -2.07 -6.49
CA LYS A 25 21.57 -1.07 -5.61
C LYS A 25 21.78 0.27 -6.32
N ASP A 26 21.44 0.36 -7.59
CA ASP A 26 21.64 1.55 -8.41
C ASP A 26 20.80 2.72 -7.91
N LYS A 27 21.28 3.91 -8.29
CA LYS A 27 20.52 5.13 -8.06
C LYS A 27 19.23 5.12 -8.89
N PRO A 28 18.10 5.61 -8.34
CA PRO A 28 16.85 5.65 -9.09
C PRO A 28 16.97 6.57 -10.32
N HIS A 29 16.18 6.29 -11.35
CA HIS A 29 16.20 7.02 -12.62
C HIS A 29 15.84 8.51 -12.41
N LYS A 30 16.74 9.42 -12.81
CA LYS A 30 16.68 10.85 -12.46
C LYS A 30 15.40 11.53 -12.92
N SER A 31 14.94 11.30 -14.16
CA SER A 31 13.72 11.92 -14.72
C SER A 31 12.44 11.51 -13.99
N LEU A 32 12.43 10.33 -13.35
CA LEU A 32 11.27 9.77 -12.65
C LEU A 32 11.25 10.08 -11.15
N ILE A 33 12.05 11.05 -10.70
CA ILE A 33 12.12 11.44 -9.30
C ILE A 33 11.51 12.82 -9.11
N LYS A 34 10.65 12.94 -8.07
CA LYS A 34 10.19 14.24 -7.58
C LYS A 34 10.64 14.47 -6.14
N LYS A 35 10.84 15.75 -5.79
CA LYS A 35 11.10 16.17 -4.41
C LYS A 35 9.89 15.82 -3.54
N PHE A 36 10.12 15.17 -2.42
CA PHE A 36 9.08 14.85 -1.45
C PHE A 36 9.21 15.81 -0.26
N LYS A 37 8.24 16.71 -0.08
CA LYS A 37 8.14 17.59 1.08
C LYS A 37 7.34 16.88 2.18
N SER A 38 7.92 16.76 3.38
CA SER A 38 7.22 16.26 4.55
C SER A 38 6.50 17.42 5.24
N THR A 39 5.20 17.30 5.43
CA THR A 39 4.39 18.31 6.15
C THR A 39 4.41 18.11 7.67
N GLY A 40 4.97 17.00 8.15
CA GLY A 40 4.95 16.66 9.57
C GLY A 40 3.54 16.48 10.16
N GLY A 41 2.56 16.16 9.32
CA GLY A 41 1.15 15.99 9.71
C GLY A 41 0.39 17.31 9.87
N ARG A 42 0.93 18.44 9.36
CA ARG A 42 0.27 19.76 9.38
C ARG A 42 -0.51 19.98 8.09
N ASN A 43 -1.63 20.71 8.21
CA ASN A 43 -2.41 21.22 7.08
C ASN A 43 -1.80 22.51 6.52
N ASN A 44 -2.50 23.17 5.59
CA ASN A 44 -2.11 24.47 4.99
C ASN A 44 -2.07 25.62 6.01
N GLN A 45 -2.81 25.52 7.12
CA GLN A 45 -2.82 26.51 8.22
C GLN A 45 -1.76 26.20 9.29
N GLY A 46 -0.90 25.21 9.10
CA GLY A 46 0.12 24.80 10.08
C GLY A 46 -0.40 23.99 11.28
N ARG A 47 -1.71 23.70 11.35
CA ARG A 47 -2.31 22.92 12.43
C ARG A 47 -2.08 21.42 12.22
N ILE A 48 -1.84 20.69 13.32
CA ILE A 48 -1.64 19.24 13.30
C ILE A 48 -2.99 18.54 13.07
N THR A 49 -3.22 18.05 11.85
CA THR A 49 -4.41 17.26 11.49
C THR A 49 -4.14 15.77 11.51
N SER A 50 -2.88 15.35 11.35
CA SER A 50 -2.45 13.97 11.46
C SER A 50 -1.37 13.86 12.53
N ARG A 51 -1.76 13.35 13.70
CA ARG A 51 -0.86 13.25 14.86
C ARG A 51 0.28 12.26 14.60
N ARG A 52 1.41 12.46 15.27
CA ARG A 52 2.55 11.52 15.32
C ARG A 52 3.26 11.30 13.98
N MET A 53 3.20 12.23 13.09
CA MET A 53 3.97 12.23 11.85
C MET A 53 5.11 13.24 11.92
N GLY A 54 6.22 12.92 11.26
CA GLY A 54 7.38 13.80 11.11
C GLY A 54 8.69 13.21 11.61
N GLY A 55 9.80 13.87 11.27
CA GLY A 55 11.15 13.49 11.68
C GLY A 55 11.63 12.14 11.13
N GLY A 56 11.34 11.81 9.92
CA GLY A 56 11.88 10.63 9.22
C GLY A 56 13.12 10.97 8.38
N VAL A 57 13.72 9.94 7.78
CA VAL A 57 14.79 10.10 6.80
C VAL A 57 14.26 10.83 5.57
N LYS A 58 15.07 11.75 4.99
CA LYS A 58 14.73 12.45 3.75
C LYS A 58 14.50 11.45 2.62
N ARG A 59 13.37 11.55 1.94
CA ARG A 59 12.96 10.63 0.87
C ARG A 59 12.76 11.38 -0.44
N LYS A 60 13.02 10.69 -1.55
CA LYS A 60 12.66 11.12 -2.89
C LYS A 60 11.44 10.32 -3.34
N TYR A 61 10.48 10.96 -3.97
CA TYR A 61 9.30 10.29 -4.51
C TYR A 61 9.60 9.75 -5.91
N ARG A 62 9.25 8.47 -6.17
CA ARG A 62 9.31 7.87 -7.51
C ARG A 62 7.95 8.05 -8.18
N LEU A 63 7.96 8.55 -9.40
CA LEU A 63 6.77 8.60 -10.23
C LEU A 63 6.47 7.18 -10.70
N ILE A 64 5.30 6.68 -10.28
CA ILE A 64 4.84 5.34 -10.68
C ILE A 64 3.70 5.49 -11.68
N ASP A 65 3.78 4.74 -12.76
CA ASP A 65 2.70 4.63 -13.71
C ASP A 65 1.62 3.69 -13.16
N PHE A 66 0.58 4.30 -12.60
CA PHE A 66 -0.62 3.58 -12.15
C PHE A 66 -1.66 3.41 -13.25
N LYS A 67 -1.56 4.19 -14.33
CA LYS A 67 -2.54 4.18 -15.42
C LYS A 67 -2.25 3.11 -16.46
N ARG A 68 -0.96 2.81 -16.65
CA ARG A 68 -0.52 1.90 -17.72
C ARG A 68 -1.06 2.37 -19.07
N SER A 69 -0.89 3.65 -19.36
CA SER A 69 -1.51 4.33 -20.50
C SER A 69 -0.96 3.90 -21.86
N LYS A 70 0.26 3.40 -21.91
CA LYS A 70 0.84 2.85 -23.16
C LYS A 70 0.24 1.50 -23.45
N THR A 71 -0.61 1.46 -24.48
CA THR A 71 -1.30 0.24 -24.92
C THR A 71 -0.55 -0.41 -26.07
N ASP A 72 -0.51 -1.75 -26.07
CA ASP A 72 0.04 -2.61 -27.12
C ASP A 72 1.53 -2.39 -27.43
N ILE A 73 2.24 -1.68 -26.55
CA ILE A 73 3.69 -1.49 -26.63
C ILE A 73 4.35 -2.38 -25.56
N THR A 74 5.32 -3.18 -26.00
CA THR A 74 6.08 -4.06 -25.12
C THR A 74 7.04 -3.24 -24.26
N ALA A 75 7.09 -3.56 -22.98
CA ALA A 75 8.07 -3.01 -22.05
C ALA A 75 8.90 -4.13 -21.43
N GLU A 76 10.20 -3.96 -21.37
CA GLU A 76 11.15 -4.87 -20.74
C GLU A 76 11.48 -4.41 -19.32
N VAL A 77 11.51 -5.34 -18.38
CA VAL A 77 11.89 -5.08 -16.99
C VAL A 77 13.41 -4.99 -16.89
N LEU A 78 13.95 -3.79 -16.70
CA LEU A 78 15.38 -3.57 -16.57
C LEU A 78 15.91 -3.95 -15.18
N ARG A 79 15.17 -3.60 -14.12
CA ARG A 79 15.58 -3.88 -12.74
C ARG A 79 14.45 -3.70 -11.75
N ASN A 80 14.56 -4.39 -10.62
CA ASN A 80 13.68 -4.24 -9.48
C ASN A 80 14.35 -3.38 -8.40
N GLU A 81 13.64 -2.38 -7.87
CA GLU A 81 14.18 -1.39 -6.92
C GLU A 81 13.37 -1.33 -5.63
N TYR A 82 14.05 -0.90 -4.56
CA TYR A 82 13.42 -0.52 -3.30
C TYR A 82 12.87 0.91 -3.37
N ASP A 83 11.59 1.09 -2.99
CA ASP A 83 11.01 2.42 -2.80
C ASP A 83 10.72 2.68 -1.30
N PRO A 84 11.31 3.74 -0.70
CA PRO A 84 11.05 4.08 0.71
C PRO A 84 9.65 4.65 0.97
N ASN A 85 8.87 4.94 -0.08
CA ASN A 85 7.54 5.56 0.04
C ASN A 85 6.40 4.54 0.06
N ARG A 86 6.70 3.28 -0.26
CA ARG A 86 5.71 2.19 -0.28
C ARG A 86 6.28 0.89 0.26
N SER A 87 5.39 -0.01 0.61
CA SER A 87 5.77 -1.34 1.10
C SER A 87 6.16 -2.31 -0.02
N ALA A 88 5.58 -2.16 -1.21
CA ALA A 88 5.89 -2.96 -2.39
C ALA A 88 7.23 -2.53 -3.03
N PHE A 89 7.89 -3.44 -3.72
CA PHE A 89 8.98 -3.10 -4.63
C PHE A 89 8.43 -2.49 -5.91
N ILE A 90 9.29 -1.82 -6.65
CA ILE A 90 8.99 -1.21 -7.95
C ILE A 90 9.92 -1.77 -9.01
N SER A 91 9.44 -1.87 -10.24
CA SER A 91 10.25 -2.26 -11.39
C SER A 91 10.43 -1.08 -12.31
N LEU A 92 11.68 -0.82 -12.72
CA LEU A 92 11.98 0.09 -13.81
C LEU A 92 11.81 -0.69 -15.11
N VAL A 93 10.95 -0.20 -15.98
CA VAL A 93 10.69 -0.79 -17.28
C VAL A 93 11.08 0.17 -18.38
N LYS A 94 11.55 -0.38 -19.51
CA LYS A 94 11.87 0.34 -20.73
C LYS A 94 10.90 -0.14 -21.82
N TYR A 95 10.17 0.79 -22.39
CA TYR A 95 9.33 0.53 -23.56
C TYR A 95 10.15 0.46 -24.85
N GLU A 96 9.63 -0.19 -25.87
CA GLU A 96 10.27 -0.27 -27.19
C GLU A 96 10.53 1.11 -27.81
N ASP A 97 9.74 2.12 -27.46
CA ASP A 97 9.94 3.53 -27.84
C ASP A 97 11.07 4.23 -27.10
N GLY A 98 11.79 3.52 -26.23
CA GLY A 98 12.89 4.03 -25.42
C GLY A 98 12.50 4.75 -24.13
N GLU A 99 11.21 4.98 -23.85
CA GLU A 99 10.78 5.64 -22.62
C GLU A 99 10.91 4.70 -21.42
N HIS A 100 11.34 5.26 -20.29
CA HIS A 100 11.45 4.55 -19.02
C HIS A 100 10.30 4.93 -18.11
N GLN A 101 9.71 3.94 -17.42
CA GLN A 101 8.69 4.18 -16.41
C GLN A 101 8.88 3.26 -15.20
N TYR A 102 8.40 3.69 -14.02
CA TYR A 102 8.26 2.82 -12.87
C TYR A 102 6.87 2.23 -12.79
N ILE A 103 6.79 0.94 -12.48
CA ILE A 103 5.54 0.24 -12.17
C ILE A 103 5.62 -0.39 -10.79
N ILE A 104 4.48 -0.76 -10.20
CA ILE A 104 4.47 -1.65 -9.03
C ILE A 104 4.98 -3.00 -9.50
N SER A 105 6.04 -3.51 -8.85
CA SER A 105 6.60 -4.81 -9.18
C SER A 105 5.62 -5.93 -8.81
N PRO A 106 5.18 -6.75 -9.76
CA PRO A 106 4.49 -8.00 -9.44
C PRO A 106 5.42 -8.99 -8.74
N LYS A 107 4.83 -9.92 -8.00
CA LYS A 107 5.57 -11.03 -7.40
C LYS A 107 6.12 -11.95 -8.51
N HIS A 108 7.34 -12.45 -8.34
CA HIS A 108 8.04 -13.35 -9.28
C HIS A 108 8.43 -12.74 -10.64
N ILE A 109 8.32 -11.43 -10.83
CA ILE A 109 8.85 -10.79 -12.04
C ILE A 109 10.37 -10.73 -11.98
N LYS A 110 11.01 -11.09 -13.07
CA LYS A 110 12.48 -11.10 -13.22
C LYS A 110 12.94 -9.97 -14.13
N VAL A 111 14.22 -9.66 -14.07
CA VAL A 111 14.89 -8.76 -15.04
C VAL A 111 14.89 -9.45 -16.40
N GLY A 112 14.56 -8.72 -17.46
CA GLY A 112 14.41 -9.21 -18.82
C GLY A 112 12.99 -9.68 -19.17
N ASP A 113 12.08 -9.81 -18.18
CA ASP A 113 10.69 -10.16 -18.49
C ASP A 113 10.03 -9.06 -19.31
N LYS A 114 9.26 -9.47 -20.32
CA LYS A 114 8.46 -8.57 -21.17
C LYS A 114 7.04 -8.47 -20.64
N ILE A 115 6.53 -7.25 -20.51
CA ILE A 115 5.19 -6.92 -20.06
C ILE A 115 4.48 -6.02 -21.05
N VAL A 116 3.20 -6.21 -21.22
CA VAL A 116 2.36 -5.44 -22.14
C VAL A 116 1.10 -4.98 -21.42
N SER A 117 0.56 -3.85 -21.86
CA SER A 117 -0.76 -3.37 -21.42
C SER A 117 -1.62 -3.19 -22.65
N GLY A 118 -2.82 -3.76 -22.69
CA GLY A 118 -3.70 -3.68 -23.86
C GLY A 118 -5.03 -4.36 -23.60
N GLU A 119 -5.88 -4.41 -24.60
CA GLU A 119 -7.19 -5.05 -24.49
C GLU A 119 -7.11 -6.57 -24.69
N SER A 120 -6.32 -7.02 -25.68
CA SER A 120 -6.19 -8.44 -26.06
C SER A 120 -4.77 -8.94 -25.85
N VAL A 121 -4.29 -8.88 -24.58
CA VAL A 121 -2.94 -9.30 -24.22
C VAL A 121 -2.98 -10.65 -23.49
N ALA A 122 -1.92 -11.44 -23.65
CA ALA A 122 -1.79 -12.73 -22.96
C ALA A 122 -1.91 -12.58 -21.43
N ILE A 123 -2.55 -13.57 -20.79
CA ILE A 123 -2.76 -13.60 -19.35
C ILE A 123 -1.46 -14.04 -18.66
N LYS A 124 -0.48 -13.13 -18.62
CA LYS A 124 0.81 -13.31 -17.97
C LYS A 124 0.96 -12.35 -16.78
N ASN A 125 1.74 -12.77 -15.80
CA ASN A 125 2.04 -11.96 -14.64
C ASN A 125 2.68 -10.61 -15.04
N GLY A 126 2.13 -9.50 -14.54
CA GLY A 126 2.59 -8.14 -14.86
C GLY A 126 1.87 -7.46 -16.02
N ASN A 127 1.14 -8.19 -16.86
CA ASN A 127 0.33 -7.61 -17.92
C ASN A 127 -0.91 -6.91 -17.37
N CYS A 128 -1.33 -5.84 -18.05
CA CYS A 128 -2.46 -5.02 -17.64
C CYS A 128 -3.56 -5.04 -18.69
N LEU A 129 -4.77 -5.47 -18.29
CA LEU A 129 -5.93 -5.62 -19.16
C LEU A 129 -7.19 -5.02 -18.52
N PRO A 130 -8.25 -4.73 -19.32
CA PRO A 130 -9.60 -4.54 -18.79
C PRO A 130 -10.05 -5.80 -18.03
N ILE A 131 -10.73 -5.60 -16.89
CA ILE A 131 -11.10 -6.71 -15.99
C ILE A 131 -12.02 -7.71 -16.70
N THR A 132 -12.81 -7.26 -17.66
CA THR A 132 -13.69 -8.12 -18.46
C THR A 132 -12.93 -9.22 -19.21
N ASN A 133 -11.68 -8.95 -19.64
CA ASN A 133 -10.86 -9.87 -20.44
C ASN A 133 -10.02 -10.82 -19.58
N ILE A 134 -10.02 -10.64 -18.25
CA ILE A 134 -9.26 -11.49 -17.31
C ILE A 134 -10.16 -12.64 -16.82
N PRO A 135 -9.75 -13.92 -16.87
CA PRO A 135 -10.56 -15.04 -16.40
C PRO A 135 -10.97 -14.95 -14.94
N VAL A 136 -12.13 -15.54 -14.62
CA VAL A 136 -12.58 -15.73 -13.23
C VAL A 136 -11.57 -16.59 -12.46
N GLY A 137 -11.39 -16.31 -11.16
CA GLY A 137 -10.42 -17.02 -10.33
C GLY A 137 -9.01 -16.42 -10.36
N THR A 138 -8.68 -15.57 -11.37
CA THR A 138 -7.35 -14.96 -11.51
C THR A 138 -7.08 -13.96 -10.40
N ASN A 139 -5.85 -13.99 -9.86
CA ASN A 139 -5.36 -12.96 -8.93
C ASN A 139 -4.92 -11.72 -9.69
N ILE A 140 -5.38 -10.57 -9.24
CA ILE A 140 -5.11 -9.27 -9.84
C ILE A 140 -4.68 -8.24 -8.80
N HIS A 141 -3.95 -7.23 -9.22
CA HIS A 141 -3.54 -6.10 -8.39
C HIS A 141 -3.59 -4.78 -9.18
N ASN A 142 -3.27 -3.66 -8.54
CA ASN A 142 -3.28 -2.31 -9.15
C ASN A 142 -4.59 -2.02 -9.90
N ILE A 143 -5.73 -2.22 -9.23
CA ILE A 143 -7.06 -2.20 -9.83
C ILE A 143 -7.60 -0.77 -9.87
N GLU A 144 -8.18 -0.37 -10.97
CA GLU A 144 -8.90 0.90 -11.10
C GLU A 144 -10.27 0.85 -10.42
N LEU A 145 -10.72 1.99 -9.93
CA LEU A 145 -12.11 2.20 -9.43
C LEU A 145 -13.01 2.84 -10.49
N LYS A 146 -12.41 3.65 -11.37
CA LYS A 146 -13.08 4.27 -12.53
C LYS A 146 -12.16 4.05 -13.74
N PRO A 147 -12.71 3.78 -14.92
CA PRO A 147 -11.89 3.60 -16.12
C PRO A 147 -10.97 4.80 -16.37
N GLY A 148 -9.69 4.55 -16.67
CA GLY A 148 -8.68 5.56 -16.97
C GLY A 148 -8.18 6.40 -15.79
N ALA A 149 -8.70 6.19 -14.57
CA ALA A 149 -8.24 6.92 -13.37
C ALA A 149 -6.90 6.43 -12.82
N GLY A 150 -6.43 5.27 -13.28
CA GLY A 150 -5.26 4.58 -12.77
C GLY A 150 -5.58 3.70 -11.55
N GLY A 151 -4.74 2.70 -11.31
CA GLY A 151 -4.94 1.74 -10.23
C GLY A 151 -4.93 2.39 -8.86
N GLN A 152 -5.95 2.11 -8.05
CA GLN A 152 -6.13 2.65 -6.70
C GLN A 152 -6.20 1.56 -5.64
N LEU A 153 -6.76 0.39 -5.96
CA LEU A 153 -6.88 -0.74 -5.06
C LEU A 153 -5.71 -1.72 -5.23
N ILE A 154 -5.41 -2.48 -4.16
CA ILE A 154 -4.43 -3.58 -4.18
C ILE A 154 -3.07 -3.14 -4.71
N ARG A 155 -2.44 -2.20 -3.99
CA ARG A 155 -1.09 -1.67 -4.31
C ARG A 155 -0.06 -1.96 -3.22
N SER A 156 -0.49 -2.47 -2.08
CA SER A 156 0.38 -2.79 -0.95
C SER A 156 1.11 -4.11 -1.15
N ALA A 157 2.27 -4.25 -0.52
CA ALA A 157 3.09 -5.46 -0.57
C ALA A 157 2.30 -6.73 -0.25
N GLY A 158 2.48 -7.77 -1.06
CA GLY A 158 1.86 -9.08 -0.88
C GLY A 158 0.34 -9.09 -0.93
N SER A 159 -0.28 -8.08 -1.55
CA SER A 159 -1.72 -8.05 -1.71
C SER A 159 -2.13 -8.50 -3.11
N SER A 160 -3.28 -9.19 -3.20
CA SER A 160 -3.97 -9.55 -4.43
C SER A 160 -5.46 -9.51 -4.19
N ALA A 161 -6.24 -9.31 -5.24
CA ALA A 161 -7.67 -9.51 -5.25
C ALA A 161 -7.99 -10.61 -6.26
N GLN A 162 -9.12 -11.29 -6.09
CA GLN A 162 -9.55 -12.36 -6.98
C GLN A 162 -10.86 -11.96 -7.68
N ILE A 163 -10.95 -12.24 -8.97
CA ILE A 163 -12.19 -12.09 -9.73
C ILE A 163 -13.11 -13.26 -9.35
N VAL A 164 -14.33 -12.95 -8.89
CA VAL A 164 -15.31 -13.96 -8.42
C VAL A 164 -16.32 -14.26 -9.51
N SER A 165 -16.93 -13.22 -10.10
CA SER A 165 -17.90 -13.36 -11.19
C SER A 165 -17.85 -12.15 -12.11
N LYS A 166 -18.41 -12.32 -13.30
CA LYS A 166 -18.56 -11.26 -14.31
C LYS A 166 -20.05 -11.10 -14.62
N GLU A 167 -20.63 -10.03 -14.15
CA GLU A 167 -22.02 -9.66 -14.37
C GLU A 167 -22.06 -8.29 -15.03
N GLN A 168 -22.62 -8.19 -16.20
CA GLN A 168 -22.67 -6.89 -16.89
C GLN A 168 -23.63 -5.93 -16.16
N PRO A 169 -23.25 -4.66 -15.97
CA PRO A 169 -22.03 -3.97 -16.44
C PRO A 169 -20.83 -4.03 -15.47
N TYR A 170 -20.90 -4.83 -14.41
CA TYR A 170 -19.90 -4.90 -13.37
C TYR A 170 -19.22 -6.27 -13.28
N VAL A 171 -18.05 -6.28 -12.68
CA VAL A 171 -17.31 -7.48 -12.31
C VAL A 171 -17.20 -7.51 -10.78
N GLN A 172 -17.45 -8.65 -10.17
CA GLN A 172 -17.31 -8.86 -8.74
C GLN A 172 -15.89 -9.26 -8.40
N ILE A 173 -15.25 -8.52 -7.50
CA ILE A 173 -13.93 -8.82 -7.01
C ILE A 173 -13.92 -9.01 -5.48
N LYS A 174 -13.19 -10.02 -5.03
CA LYS A 174 -12.93 -10.29 -3.61
C LYS A 174 -11.61 -9.66 -3.22
N LEU A 175 -11.65 -8.70 -2.32
CA LEU A 175 -10.47 -8.01 -1.78
C LEU A 175 -9.79 -8.83 -0.68
N VAL A 176 -8.54 -8.48 -0.34
CA VAL A 176 -7.76 -9.08 0.77
C VAL A 176 -8.52 -9.07 2.09
N SER A 177 -9.35 -8.05 2.34
CA SER A 177 -10.19 -7.94 3.54
C SER A 177 -11.33 -8.95 3.61
N GLY A 178 -11.62 -9.66 2.50
CA GLY A 178 -12.81 -10.51 2.35
C GLY A 178 -14.06 -9.74 1.87
N GLU A 179 -13.97 -8.41 1.68
CA GLU A 179 -15.02 -7.60 1.06
C GLU A 179 -15.17 -8.01 -0.42
N ILE A 180 -16.42 -8.23 -0.85
CA ILE A 180 -16.76 -8.42 -2.26
C ILE A 180 -17.45 -7.15 -2.74
N ARG A 181 -16.95 -6.63 -3.88
CA ARG A 181 -17.51 -5.40 -4.44
C ARG A 181 -17.55 -5.43 -5.97
N HIS A 182 -18.45 -4.60 -6.50
CA HIS A 182 -18.57 -4.32 -7.92
C HIS A 182 -17.50 -3.34 -8.39
N ILE A 183 -16.89 -3.65 -9.53
CA ILE A 183 -16.01 -2.78 -10.30
C ILE A 183 -16.53 -2.74 -11.73
N ASN A 184 -16.49 -1.57 -12.37
CA ASN A 184 -16.89 -1.43 -13.78
C ASN A 184 -16.03 -2.33 -14.66
N LYS A 185 -16.64 -3.04 -15.62
CA LYS A 185 -15.98 -3.98 -16.51
C LYS A 185 -14.81 -3.40 -17.30
N ASN A 186 -14.87 -2.11 -17.64
CA ASN A 186 -13.84 -1.39 -18.41
C ASN A 186 -12.67 -0.90 -17.55
N CYS A 187 -12.72 -1.06 -16.22
CA CYS A 187 -11.58 -0.78 -15.36
C CYS A 187 -10.44 -1.73 -15.65
N ARG A 188 -9.21 -1.21 -15.62
CA ARG A 188 -8.00 -2.00 -15.84
C ARG A 188 -7.49 -2.58 -14.53
N ALA A 189 -6.84 -3.72 -14.63
CA ALA A 189 -6.12 -4.37 -13.54
C ALA A 189 -4.87 -5.06 -14.07
N THR A 190 -3.86 -5.20 -13.22
CA THR A 190 -2.63 -5.94 -13.53
C THR A 190 -2.74 -7.35 -12.98
N ILE A 191 -2.33 -8.35 -13.78
CA ILE A 191 -2.37 -9.77 -13.41
C ILE A 191 -1.28 -10.08 -12.39
N GLY A 192 -1.62 -10.88 -11.40
CA GLY A 192 -0.70 -11.38 -10.37
C GLY A 192 -0.88 -10.75 -9.00
N GLU A 193 0.05 -11.05 -8.09
CA GLU A 193 0.14 -10.54 -6.72
C GLU A 193 1.23 -9.46 -6.64
N VAL A 194 1.08 -8.48 -5.77
CA VAL A 194 2.12 -7.47 -5.51
C VAL A 194 3.33 -8.11 -4.83
N SER A 195 4.53 -7.68 -5.21
CA SER A 195 5.80 -8.13 -4.64
C SER A 195 5.92 -7.90 -3.12
N ASN A 196 6.99 -8.43 -2.51
CA ASN A 196 7.35 -8.23 -1.10
C ASN A 196 6.30 -8.74 -0.10
N SER A 197 5.76 -9.93 -0.32
CA SER A 197 4.76 -10.56 0.56
C SER A 197 5.24 -10.71 2.02
N ASP A 198 6.54 -10.77 2.25
CA ASP A 198 7.18 -10.89 3.57
C ASP A 198 7.13 -9.58 4.40
N GLN A 199 6.69 -8.46 3.81
CA GLN A 199 6.61 -7.16 4.50
C GLN A 199 5.79 -7.21 5.79
N LYS A 200 4.74 -8.03 5.86
CA LYS A 200 3.90 -8.21 7.03
C LYS A 200 4.64 -8.87 8.22
N ASN A 201 5.69 -9.62 7.93
CA ASN A 201 6.46 -10.39 8.91
C ASN A 201 7.65 -9.61 9.51
N ILE A 202 7.84 -8.32 9.13
CA ILE A 202 8.92 -7.48 9.63
C ILE A 202 8.73 -7.18 11.12
N LYS A 203 9.83 -7.32 11.86
CA LYS A 203 9.95 -6.86 13.24
C LYS A 203 11.08 -5.85 13.33
N LEU A 204 10.76 -4.61 13.68
CA LEU A 204 11.72 -3.50 13.66
C LEU A 204 12.81 -3.62 14.73
N GLY A 205 12.54 -4.29 15.84
CA GLY A 205 13.50 -4.57 16.92
C GLY A 205 13.80 -3.39 17.85
N LYS A 206 13.79 -2.14 17.35
CA LYS A 206 14.03 -0.94 18.17
C LYS A 206 13.15 0.24 17.77
N ALA A 207 12.86 1.11 18.73
CA ALA A 207 12.03 2.32 18.52
C ALA A 207 12.61 3.29 17.48
N GLY A 208 13.94 3.42 17.42
CA GLY A 208 14.62 4.29 16.46
C GLY A 208 14.31 3.96 15.01
N ARG A 209 14.15 2.67 14.65
CA ARG A 209 13.75 2.30 13.28
C ARG A 209 12.37 2.84 12.92
N LYS A 210 11.43 2.86 13.87
CA LYS A 210 10.10 3.45 13.67
C LYS A 210 10.20 4.97 13.52
N ARG A 211 11.13 5.62 14.24
CA ARG A 211 11.43 7.05 14.09
C ARG A 211 11.97 7.37 12.69
N TYR A 212 12.89 6.59 12.16
CA TYR A 212 13.41 6.76 10.79
C TYR A 212 12.30 6.66 9.72
N LEU A 213 11.25 5.87 9.96
CA LEU A 213 10.08 5.80 9.07
C LEU A 213 9.19 7.05 9.13
N GLY A 214 9.44 7.97 10.07
CA GLY A 214 8.67 9.21 10.22
C GLY A 214 7.55 9.14 11.26
N PHE A 215 7.51 8.10 12.08
CA PHE A 215 6.53 7.98 13.17
C PHE A 215 7.09 8.52 14.47
N ARG A 216 6.36 9.42 15.12
CA ARG A 216 6.66 9.90 16.47
C ARG A 216 6.07 8.99 17.54
N PRO A 217 6.59 9.01 18.78
CA PRO A 217 6.04 8.24 19.90
C PRO A 217 4.55 8.48 20.11
N LYS A 218 3.87 7.47 20.65
CA LYS A 218 2.44 7.53 20.99
C LYS A 218 2.27 7.57 22.49
N VAL A 219 1.72 8.67 23.00
CA VAL A 219 1.30 8.80 24.40
C VAL A 219 -0.10 8.16 24.54
N ARG A 220 -0.33 7.43 25.61
CA ARG A 220 -1.63 6.83 25.95
C ARG A 220 -2.54 7.90 26.55
N GLY A 221 -3.84 7.86 26.26
CA GLY A 221 -4.81 8.81 26.80
C GLY A 221 -4.85 8.85 28.33
N VAL A 222 -4.63 7.70 28.98
CA VAL A 222 -4.63 7.56 30.46
C VAL A 222 -3.55 8.37 31.15
N VAL A 223 -2.44 8.71 30.46
CA VAL A 223 -1.33 9.51 31.02
C VAL A 223 -1.37 10.98 30.58
N MET A 224 -2.50 11.40 30.05
CA MET A 224 -2.76 12.79 29.67
C MET A 224 -3.61 13.47 30.74
N ASN A 225 -3.66 14.80 30.67
CA ASN A 225 -4.57 15.58 31.54
C ASN A 225 -6.03 15.41 31.06
N PRO A 226 -7.03 15.66 31.95
CA PRO A 226 -8.45 15.56 31.60
C PRO A 226 -8.86 16.40 30.38
N VAL A 227 -8.24 17.57 30.20
CA VAL A 227 -8.50 18.46 29.02
C VAL A 227 -8.02 17.87 27.71
N ASP A 228 -7.03 16.98 27.72
CA ASP A 228 -6.41 16.44 26.52
C ASP A 228 -7.04 15.12 26.05
N HIS A 229 -7.61 14.38 26.99
CA HIS A 229 -8.20 13.08 26.68
C HIS A 229 -9.29 12.69 27.72
N PRO A 230 -10.42 12.09 27.27
CA PRO A 230 -11.46 11.59 28.18
C PRO A 230 -11.02 10.50 29.18
N HIS A 231 -9.87 9.89 28.99
CA HIS A 231 -9.25 8.93 29.91
C HIS A 231 -8.17 9.58 30.78
N GLY A 232 -7.98 10.89 30.69
CA GLY A 232 -6.97 11.62 31.45
C GLY A 232 -7.41 11.91 32.87
N GLY A 233 -6.44 12.26 33.73
CA GLY A 233 -6.64 12.59 35.12
C GLY A 233 -6.38 11.44 36.09
N GLY A 234 -6.62 11.73 37.37
CA GLY A 234 -6.37 10.82 38.48
C GLY A 234 -4.97 10.95 39.09
N GLU A 235 -4.77 10.39 40.28
CA GLU A 235 -3.49 10.33 40.97
C GLU A 235 -2.78 9.01 40.66
N GLY A 236 -1.49 9.10 40.33
CA GLY A 236 -0.63 7.94 40.08
C GLY A 236 -1.08 7.07 38.92
N ARG A 237 -1.18 5.76 39.15
CA ARG A 237 -1.48 4.75 38.12
C ARG A 237 -2.97 4.45 38.04
N THR A 238 -3.73 5.33 37.41
CA THR A 238 -5.18 5.20 37.26
C THR A 238 -5.60 4.34 36.08
N SER A 239 -6.80 3.76 36.14
CA SER A 239 -7.48 3.08 35.03
C SER A 239 -8.17 4.09 34.09
N GLY A 240 -8.71 3.63 32.96
CA GLY A 240 -9.39 4.51 32.02
C GLY A 240 -10.75 5.05 32.49
N GLY A 241 -11.33 4.50 33.57
CA GLY A 241 -12.57 4.95 34.20
C GLY A 241 -13.86 4.81 33.38
N ARG A 242 -13.77 4.45 32.11
CA ARG A 242 -14.87 4.33 31.16
C ARG A 242 -14.53 3.42 29.99
N ASP A 243 -15.50 3.11 29.14
CA ASP A 243 -15.29 2.40 27.90
C ASP A 243 -14.24 3.10 27.01
N PRO A 244 -13.42 2.34 26.27
CA PRO A 244 -12.36 2.92 25.43
C PRO A 244 -12.91 3.89 24.39
N VAL A 245 -12.49 5.15 24.48
CA VAL A 245 -12.85 6.22 23.54
C VAL A 245 -11.64 6.87 22.90
N THR A 246 -11.89 7.58 21.80
CA THR A 246 -10.91 8.44 21.14
C THR A 246 -10.71 9.75 21.90
N PRO A 247 -9.70 10.59 21.60
CA PRO A 247 -9.58 11.93 22.18
C PRO A 247 -10.80 12.83 21.99
N TRP A 248 -11.65 12.52 21.04
CA TRP A 248 -12.91 13.23 20.74
C TRP A 248 -14.14 12.55 21.36
N GLY A 249 -13.98 11.63 22.29
CA GLY A 249 -15.07 10.96 22.98
C GLY A 249 -15.79 9.86 22.18
N VAL A 250 -15.35 9.57 20.96
CA VAL A 250 -15.97 8.55 20.11
C VAL A 250 -15.54 7.15 20.57
N SER A 251 -16.50 6.23 20.79
CA SER A 251 -16.22 4.83 21.13
C SER A 251 -15.28 4.18 20.12
N THR A 252 -14.23 3.49 20.60
CA THR A 252 -13.25 2.79 19.77
C THR A 252 -13.62 1.35 19.49
N LYS A 253 -14.56 0.77 20.25
CA LYS A 253 -15.05 -0.60 20.06
C LYS A 253 -16.49 -0.59 19.52
N GLY A 254 -16.78 -1.48 18.59
CA GLY A 254 -18.13 -1.72 18.07
C GLY A 254 -18.69 -0.66 17.10
N LYS A 255 -18.30 0.59 17.18
CA LYS A 255 -18.84 1.66 16.33
C LYS A 255 -18.41 1.49 14.86
N LYS A 256 -19.36 1.55 13.95
CA LYS A 256 -19.12 1.60 12.51
C LYS A 256 -18.69 3.02 12.13
N THR A 257 -17.44 3.18 11.65
CA THR A 257 -16.84 4.51 11.37
C THR A 257 -16.91 4.92 9.90
N ARG A 258 -17.40 4.06 9.01
CA ARG A 258 -17.55 4.39 7.58
C ARG A 258 -18.65 5.43 7.36
N ASN A 259 -18.30 6.61 6.85
CA ASN A 259 -19.22 7.70 6.55
C ASN A 259 -19.60 7.81 5.06
N ASN A 260 -18.81 7.21 4.16
CA ASN A 260 -19.07 7.31 2.73
C ASN A 260 -20.21 6.39 2.28
N LYS A 261 -21.43 6.92 2.26
CA LYS A 261 -22.63 6.21 1.81
C LYS A 261 -22.72 6.09 0.28
N LYS A 262 -22.13 7.07 -0.48
CA LYS A 262 -22.24 7.11 -1.95
C LYS A 262 -21.68 5.86 -2.63
N THR A 263 -20.69 5.21 -2.04
CA THR A 263 -20.05 4.00 -2.60
C THR A 263 -20.54 2.70 -1.98
N ASP A 264 -21.53 2.73 -1.09
CA ASP A 264 -22.09 1.51 -0.48
C ASP A 264 -22.77 0.62 -1.51
N LYS A 265 -23.38 1.20 -2.57
CA LYS A 265 -24.00 0.47 -3.68
C LYS A 265 -23.05 -0.47 -4.43
N PHE A 266 -21.73 -0.22 -4.35
CA PHE A 266 -20.73 -1.09 -4.97
C PHE A 266 -20.24 -2.21 -4.04
N ILE A 267 -20.71 -2.29 -2.78
CA ILE A 267 -20.30 -3.31 -1.82
C ILE A 267 -21.40 -4.35 -1.72
N ILE A 268 -21.12 -5.57 -2.21
CA ILE A 268 -22.05 -6.70 -2.15
C ILE A 268 -21.97 -7.34 -0.77
N ARG A 269 -20.78 -7.65 -0.31
CA ARG A 269 -20.53 -8.32 0.97
C ARG A 269 -19.41 -7.61 1.72
N ARG A 270 -19.72 -7.15 2.94
CA ARG A 270 -18.72 -6.61 3.86
C ARG A 270 -17.97 -7.74 4.56
N LYS A 271 -16.76 -7.45 5.05
CA LYS A 271 -16.03 -8.36 5.94
C LYS A 271 -16.95 -8.76 7.11
N LYS A 272 -17.11 -10.06 7.35
CA LYS A 272 -17.69 -10.53 8.63
C LYS A 272 -16.75 -10.10 9.76
N LYS A 273 -17.32 -9.59 10.84
CA LYS A 273 -16.57 -9.28 12.07
C LYS A 273 -16.06 -10.57 12.71
#